data_169d56e779e3cae06ff202b303e8ac03
#
_entry.id   169d56e779e3cae06ff202b303e8ac03
#
_cell.length_a   1.000
_cell.length_b   1.000
_cell.length_c   1.000
_cell.angle_alpha   90.00
_cell.angle_beta   90.00
_cell.angle_gamma   90.00
#
_symmetry.space_group_name_H-M   'P 1'
#
loop_
_entity.id
_entity.type
_entity.pdbx_description
1 polymer ?
#
loop_
_entity_poly.entity_id
_entity_poly.type
_entity_poly.pdbx_seq_one_letter_code
_entity_poly.pdbx_strand_id
1 'polypeptide(L)'
;MTELELRNKVVNVMQGWLGWSEANGKYRAIIDLYNTQRPLPRGYAVQYNDEWCATTVTAAGMAAGLHDIIFGECSCTKMIELFKAKGRWEERADYVPDIGDIVMYYWKDGKDYATTDCTAAPNHVGIVERVAGTTITVIEGNKGETVARRTVAVNGRYIRGYCLPDYASMATIEEDNEEMLTYEQWKEYMNKYRKELRDNDSGDWSQKAREWAMSMGLFAGNGIQDNGEPNMMWEDFLTREQAAQLFYRFALDHGMA
;
A
#
# COMPACT_ATOMS: atom_id res chain seq x y z
N MET A 1 -3.48 10.61 12.66
CA MET A 1 -2.95 9.48 11.83
C MET A 1 -4.02 9.05 10.84
N THR A 2 -3.66 8.92 9.58
CA THR A 2 -4.56 8.43 8.53
C THR A 2 -4.85 6.94 8.69
N GLU A 3 -5.89 6.44 8.02
CA GLU A 3 -6.19 5.00 7.98
C GLU A 3 -5.01 4.19 7.41
N LEU A 4 -4.37 4.68 6.34
CA LEU A 4 -3.20 4.02 5.73
C LEU A 4 -2.00 3.95 6.69
N GLU A 5 -1.74 5.00 7.47
CA GLU A 5 -0.69 4.98 8.48
C GLU A 5 -0.96 3.94 9.58
N LEU A 6 -2.21 3.79 10.02
CA LEU A 6 -2.61 2.77 10.99
C LEU A 6 -2.45 1.36 10.42
N ARG A 7 -2.86 1.12 9.17
CA ARG A 7 -2.66 -0.14 8.45
C ARG A 7 -1.17 -0.49 8.34
N ASN A 8 -0.34 0.47 7.94
CA ASN A 8 1.11 0.29 7.86
C ASN A 8 1.74 0.05 9.24
N LYS A 9 1.20 0.62 10.30
CA LYS A 9 1.74 0.47 11.66
C LYS A 9 1.74 -0.99 12.12
N VAL A 10 0.64 -1.74 11.92
CA VAL A 10 0.60 -3.15 12.28
C VAL A 10 1.48 -4.00 11.36
N VAL A 11 1.53 -3.67 10.07
CA VAL A 11 2.41 -4.36 9.12
C VAL A 11 3.89 -4.17 9.49
N ASN A 12 4.30 -2.95 9.86
CA ASN A 12 5.66 -2.66 10.30
C ASN A 12 6.06 -3.47 11.55
N VAL A 13 5.13 -3.68 12.49
CA VAL A 13 5.37 -4.57 13.64
C VAL A 13 5.65 -5.99 13.16
N MET A 14 4.81 -6.52 12.28
CA MET A 14 4.98 -7.87 11.74
C MET A 14 6.29 -8.02 10.94
N GLN A 15 6.67 -6.99 10.18
CA GLN A 15 7.95 -6.93 9.46
C GLN A 15 9.14 -6.95 10.42
N GLY A 16 9.05 -6.25 11.55
CA GLY A 16 10.08 -6.24 12.59
C GLY A 16 10.29 -7.60 13.26
N TRP A 17 9.30 -8.48 13.19
CA TRP A 17 9.38 -9.84 13.77
C TRP A 17 9.78 -10.93 12.76
N LEU A 18 9.98 -10.58 11.49
CA LEU A 18 10.39 -11.58 10.49
C LEU A 18 11.64 -12.35 10.93
N GLY A 19 11.58 -13.66 10.81
CA GLY A 19 12.63 -14.57 11.27
C GLY A 19 12.62 -14.88 12.77
N TRP A 20 11.72 -14.30 13.57
CA TRP A 20 11.52 -14.75 14.94
C TRP A 20 10.91 -16.16 14.90
N SER A 21 11.52 -17.10 15.62
CA SER A 21 11.20 -18.52 15.49
C SER A 21 11.33 -19.26 16.80
N GLU A 22 10.81 -20.48 16.84
CA GLU A 22 11.01 -21.40 17.96
C GLU A 22 12.49 -21.76 18.09
N ALA A 23 13.18 -21.98 16.98
CA ALA A 23 14.60 -22.35 16.96
C ALA A 23 15.51 -21.28 17.58
N ASN A 24 15.19 -19.98 17.42
CA ASN A 24 15.97 -18.89 18.04
C ASN A 24 15.37 -18.35 19.34
N GLY A 25 14.22 -18.87 19.75
CA GLY A 25 13.53 -18.52 20.98
C GLY A 25 12.84 -17.15 20.98
N LYS A 26 12.98 -16.32 19.93
CA LYS A 26 12.43 -14.94 19.88
C LYS A 26 10.91 -14.91 19.83
N TYR A 27 10.25 -15.93 19.28
CA TYR A 27 8.79 -16.05 19.26
C TYR A 27 8.16 -15.93 20.65
N ARG A 28 8.88 -16.28 21.72
CA ARG A 28 8.40 -16.20 23.11
C ARG A 28 8.01 -14.77 23.47
N ALA A 29 8.74 -13.77 22.99
CA ALA A 29 8.40 -12.36 23.25
C ALA A 29 7.02 -11.98 22.64
N ILE A 30 6.58 -12.62 21.56
CA ILE A 30 5.25 -12.43 21.00
C ILE A 30 4.18 -13.01 21.92
N ILE A 31 4.43 -14.22 22.45
CA ILE A 31 3.54 -14.90 23.40
C ILE A 31 3.48 -14.12 24.71
N ASP A 32 4.64 -13.69 25.24
CA ASP A 32 4.71 -12.91 26.46
C ASP A 32 3.93 -11.59 26.31
N LEU A 33 4.07 -10.90 25.18
CA LEU A 33 3.29 -9.69 24.91
C LEU A 33 1.78 -9.98 24.90
N TYR A 34 1.33 -11.02 24.19
CA TYR A 34 -0.07 -11.44 24.22
C TYR A 34 -0.55 -11.67 25.66
N ASN A 35 0.23 -12.36 26.46
CA ASN A 35 -0.11 -12.72 27.85
C ASN A 35 -0.14 -11.52 28.82
N THR A 36 0.25 -10.32 28.39
CA THR A 36 0.10 -9.09 29.20
C THR A 36 -1.34 -8.55 29.23
N GLN A 37 -2.23 -9.04 28.35
CA GLN A 37 -3.62 -8.58 28.29
C GLN A 37 -4.36 -8.77 29.63
N ARG A 38 -5.23 -7.81 29.97
CA ARG A 38 -6.09 -7.90 31.17
C ARG A 38 -7.50 -7.41 30.83
N PRO A 39 -8.52 -8.26 30.94
CA PRO A 39 -8.45 -9.70 31.20
C PRO A 39 -7.87 -10.46 30.00
N LEU A 40 -7.27 -11.62 30.27
CA LEU A 40 -6.88 -12.54 29.18
C LEU A 40 -8.12 -13.04 28.45
N PRO A 41 -8.09 -13.11 27.11
CA PRO A 41 -9.16 -13.72 26.35
C PRO A 41 -9.46 -15.13 26.84
N ARG A 42 -10.71 -15.39 27.15
CA ARG A 42 -11.18 -16.68 27.73
C ARG A 42 -10.44 -17.11 29.00
N GLY A 43 -9.70 -16.21 29.69
CA GLY A 43 -8.90 -16.53 30.85
C GLY A 43 -7.67 -17.41 30.57
N TYR A 44 -7.26 -17.58 29.31
CA TYR A 44 -6.21 -18.50 28.90
C TYR A 44 -4.91 -17.77 28.60
N ALA A 45 -3.86 -18.12 29.31
CA ALA A 45 -2.49 -17.70 29.00
C ALA A 45 -1.85 -18.70 28.02
N VAL A 46 -1.46 -18.21 26.84
CA VAL A 46 -0.83 -19.02 25.80
C VAL A 46 0.52 -19.55 26.28
N GLN A 47 0.75 -20.84 26.06
CA GLN A 47 1.98 -21.52 26.41
C GLN A 47 2.96 -21.51 25.24
N TYR A 48 4.26 -21.69 25.49
CA TYR A 48 5.28 -21.67 24.44
C TYR A 48 5.20 -22.86 23.47
N ASN A 49 4.49 -23.91 23.82
CA ASN A 49 4.24 -25.08 22.97
C ASN A 49 2.85 -25.08 22.33
N ASP A 50 2.09 -24.01 22.46
CA ASP A 50 0.82 -23.83 21.74
C ASP A 50 1.07 -23.31 20.33
N GLU A 51 0.06 -23.51 19.46
CA GLU A 51 0.01 -22.86 18.16
C GLU A 51 -0.13 -21.33 18.35
N TRP A 52 0.78 -20.56 17.77
CA TRP A 52 0.88 -19.13 18.05
C TRP A 52 0.58 -18.21 16.85
N CYS A 53 -0.03 -18.71 15.76
CA CYS A 53 -0.39 -17.89 14.60
C CYS A 53 -1.38 -16.77 14.94
N ALA A 54 -2.51 -17.08 15.59
CA ALA A 54 -3.50 -16.09 16.01
C ALA A 54 -2.97 -15.18 17.13
N THR A 55 -2.17 -15.75 18.05
CA THR A 55 -1.44 -15.01 19.08
C THR A 55 -0.56 -13.92 18.46
N THR A 56 0.13 -14.21 17.36
CA THR A 56 0.98 -13.23 16.64
C THR A 56 0.18 -12.06 16.12
N VAL A 57 -0.96 -12.31 15.48
CA VAL A 57 -1.83 -11.26 14.96
C VAL A 57 -2.32 -10.34 16.08
N THR A 58 -2.80 -10.93 17.18
CA THR A 58 -3.22 -10.18 18.35
C THR A 58 -2.08 -9.35 18.96
N ALA A 59 -0.92 -9.97 19.18
CA ALA A 59 0.25 -9.29 19.72
C ALA A 59 0.72 -8.14 18.80
N ALA A 60 0.61 -8.30 17.47
CA ALA A 60 0.91 -7.24 16.52
C ALA A 60 -0.05 -6.05 16.66
N GLY A 61 -1.34 -6.33 16.81
CA GLY A 61 -2.35 -5.30 17.12
C GLY A 61 -2.03 -4.55 18.41
N MET A 62 -1.64 -5.28 19.47
CA MET A 62 -1.24 -4.68 20.76
C MET A 62 0.01 -3.79 20.61
N ALA A 63 1.07 -4.31 19.98
CA ALA A 63 2.31 -3.57 19.74
C ALA A 63 2.10 -2.31 18.89
N ALA A 64 1.16 -2.37 17.96
CA ALA A 64 0.77 -1.24 17.13
C ALA A 64 -0.18 -0.26 17.85
N GLY A 65 -0.69 -0.57 19.05
CA GLY A 65 -1.72 0.22 19.74
C GLY A 65 -3.09 0.16 19.06
N LEU A 66 -3.41 -0.97 18.42
CA LEU A 66 -4.62 -1.22 17.62
C LEU A 66 -5.48 -2.35 18.20
N HIS A 67 -5.33 -2.64 19.50
CA HIS A 67 -6.00 -3.75 20.17
C HIS A 67 -7.54 -3.60 20.21
N ASP A 68 -8.06 -2.39 20.08
CA ASP A 68 -9.50 -2.11 20.05
C ASP A 68 -10.17 -2.55 18.73
N ILE A 69 -9.39 -2.67 17.66
CA ILE A 69 -9.85 -3.06 16.32
C ILE A 69 -9.23 -4.39 15.83
N ILE A 70 -8.10 -4.80 16.40
CA ILE A 70 -7.50 -6.13 16.21
C ILE A 70 -7.69 -6.87 17.54
N PHE A 71 -8.84 -7.54 17.64
CA PHE A 71 -9.33 -8.08 18.89
C PHE A 71 -8.41 -9.15 19.48
N GLY A 72 -8.25 -9.12 20.78
CA GLY A 72 -7.41 -10.06 21.52
C GLY A 72 -7.98 -11.48 21.50
N GLU A 73 -7.33 -12.39 20.75
CA GLU A 73 -7.69 -13.80 20.68
C GLU A 73 -6.49 -14.66 20.22
N CYS A 74 -6.40 -15.87 20.72
CA CYS A 74 -5.38 -16.86 20.32
C CYS A 74 -5.96 -18.05 19.51
N SER A 75 -7.24 -18.00 19.18
CA SER A 75 -7.92 -18.99 18.35
C SER A 75 -8.44 -18.35 17.07
N CYS A 76 -8.04 -18.89 15.92
CA CYS A 76 -8.51 -18.40 14.62
C CYS A 76 -10.06 -18.44 14.52
N THR A 77 -10.70 -19.50 15.01
CA THR A 77 -12.17 -19.61 15.00
C THR A 77 -12.83 -18.53 15.85
N LYS A 78 -12.32 -18.29 17.06
CA LYS A 78 -12.86 -17.25 17.94
C LYS A 78 -12.60 -15.84 17.43
N MET A 79 -11.46 -15.64 16.77
CA MET A 79 -11.17 -14.37 16.09
C MET A 79 -12.22 -14.09 15.00
N ILE A 80 -12.56 -15.05 14.14
CA ILE A 80 -13.65 -14.89 13.15
C ILE A 80 -14.97 -14.55 13.86
N GLU A 81 -15.33 -15.22 14.95
CA GLU A 81 -16.58 -14.93 15.69
C GLU A 81 -16.61 -13.47 16.18
N LEU A 82 -15.49 -12.96 16.69
CA LEU A 82 -15.39 -11.56 17.13
C LEU A 82 -15.60 -10.57 15.98
N PHE A 83 -14.94 -10.82 14.84
CA PHE A 83 -15.10 -9.96 13.66
C PHE A 83 -16.48 -10.07 13.05
N LYS A 84 -17.11 -11.26 13.02
CA LYS A 84 -18.52 -11.45 12.62
C LYS A 84 -19.48 -10.65 13.52
N ALA A 85 -19.27 -10.68 14.83
CA ALA A 85 -20.11 -9.95 15.79
C ALA A 85 -20.03 -8.42 15.59
N LYS A 86 -18.95 -7.93 14.97
CA LYS A 86 -18.76 -6.51 14.63
C LYS A 86 -19.15 -6.17 13.18
N GLY A 87 -19.67 -7.15 12.39
CA GLY A 87 -19.95 -6.94 10.97
C GLY A 87 -18.70 -6.70 10.13
N ARG A 88 -17.53 -7.18 10.58
CA ARG A 88 -16.21 -6.97 9.99
C ARG A 88 -15.56 -8.25 9.46
N TRP A 89 -16.37 -9.22 9.05
CA TRP A 89 -15.94 -10.45 8.41
C TRP A 89 -16.35 -10.45 6.94
N GLU A 90 -15.41 -10.77 6.06
CA GLU A 90 -15.62 -10.82 4.62
C GLU A 90 -15.22 -12.19 4.05
N GLU A 91 -16.10 -12.83 3.28
CA GLU A 91 -15.86 -14.14 2.68
C GLU A 91 -16.32 -14.21 1.20
N ARG A 92 -16.63 -13.05 0.60
CA ARG A 92 -17.00 -13.02 -0.82
C ARG A 92 -15.81 -13.36 -1.72
N ALA A 93 -16.07 -14.13 -2.79
CA ALA A 93 -15.04 -14.56 -3.72
C ALA A 93 -14.42 -13.43 -4.56
N ASP A 94 -15.10 -12.29 -4.70
CA ASP A 94 -14.65 -11.12 -5.45
C ASP A 94 -13.95 -10.06 -4.58
N TYR A 95 -13.82 -10.31 -3.27
CA TYR A 95 -13.18 -9.37 -2.37
C TYR A 95 -11.66 -9.32 -2.62
N VAL A 96 -11.14 -8.12 -2.80
CA VAL A 96 -9.71 -7.83 -2.85
C VAL A 96 -9.30 -7.22 -1.52
N PRO A 97 -8.43 -7.87 -0.73
CA PRO A 97 -8.05 -7.37 0.57
C PRO A 97 -7.14 -6.14 0.47
N ASP A 98 -7.08 -5.38 1.55
CA ASP A 98 -6.17 -4.25 1.70
C ASP A 98 -5.00 -4.59 2.64
N ILE A 99 -3.97 -3.74 2.62
CA ILE A 99 -2.86 -3.79 3.59
C ILE A 99 -3.45 -3.76 5.01
N GLY A 100 -2.97 -4.62 5.89
CA GLY A 100 -3.43 -4.71 7.27
C GLY A 100 -4.70 -5.55 7.48
N ASP A 101 -5.38 -6.01 6.42
CA ASP A 101 -6.45 -6.98 6.58
C ASP A 101 -5.88 -8.31 7.08
N ILE A 102 -6.69 -9.04 7.85
CA ILE A 102 -6.29 -10.31 8.45
C ILE A 102 -6.87 -11.44 7.62
N VAL A 103 -5.99 -12.22 6.97
CA VAL A 103 -6.43 -13.36 6.15
C VAL A 103 -6.46 -14.63 6.98
N MET A 104 -7.57 -15.35 6.89
CA MET A 104 -7.79 -16.65 7.52
C MET A 104 -7.69 -17.76 6.51
N TYR A 105 -7.07 -18.88 6.91
CA TYR A 105 -6.84 -20.05 6.06
C TYR A 105 -7.51 -21.30 6.60
N TYR A 106 -7.87 -22.20 5.68
CA TYR A 106 -8.22 -23.59 5.96
C TYR A 106 -7.44 -24.53 5.04
N TRP A 107 -6.27 -24.94 5.48
CA TRP A 107 -5.32 -25.74 4.66
C TRP A 107 -5.79 -27.14 4.29
N LYS A 108 -6.84 -27.64 4.92
CA LYS A 108 -7.34 -29.02 4.69
C LYS A 108 -8.35 -29.09 3.55
N ASP A 109 -9.00 -28.02 3.20
CA ASP A 109 -10.08 -28.03 2.21
C ASP A 109 -9.56 -28.29 0.79
N GLY A 110 -8.57 -27.60 0.35
CA GLY A 110 -8.02 -27.74 -1.00
C GLY A 110 -8.96 -27.40 -2.14
N LYS A 111 -10.12 -26.78 -1.87
CA LYS A 111 -11.08 -26.28 -2.85
C LYS A 111 -10.72 -24.87 -3.31
N ASP A 112 -11.25 -24.49 -4.46
CA ASP A 112 -11.20 -23.09 -4.88
C ASP A 112 -12.04 -22.24 -3.94
N TYR A 113 -11.61 -21.02 -3.69
CA TYR A 113 -12.31 -20.09 -2.83
C TYR A 113 -13.75 -19.84 -3.30
N ALA A 114 -13.96 -19.68 -4.63
CA ALA A 114 -15.28 -19.46 -5.21
C ALA A 114 -16.29 -20.60 -4.97
N THR A 115 -15.81 -21.80 -4.64
CA THR A 115 -16.65 -22.99 -4.37
C THR A 115 -16.71 -23.32 -2.88
N THR A 116 -15.99 -22.60 -2.04
CA THR A 116 -16.00 -22.82 -0.59
C THR A 116 -17.19 -22.11 0.01
N ASP A 117 -17.99 -22.82 0.80
CA ASP A 117 -19.12 -22.23 1.56
C ASP A 117 -18.63 -21.46 2.81
N CYS A 118 -17.35 -21.39 3.03
CA CYS A 118 -16.72 -20.68 4.12
C CYS A 118 -17.22 -21.06 5.52
N THR A 119 -17.64 -22.29 5.72
CA THR A 119 -18.13 -22.80 7.01
C THR A 119 -17.06 -23.55 7.81
N ALA A 120 -15.99 -24.00 7.15
CA ALA A 120 -14.92 -24.75 7.80
C ALA A 120 -14.19 -23.92 8.87
N ALA A 121 -13.79 -24.55 9.96
CA ALA A 121 -13.01 -23.91 11.00
C ALA A 121 -11.61 -23.55 10.47
N PRO A 122 -11.18 -22.28 10.57
CA PRO A 122 -9.85 -21.88 10.13
C PRO A 122 -8.77 -22.54 10.98
N ASN A 123 -7.63 -22.82 10.38
CA ASN A 123 -6.51 -23.43 11.08
C ASN A 123 -5.21 -22.63 10.96
N HIS A 124 -5.24 -21.45 10.32
CA HIS A 124 -4.11 -20.55 10.24
C HIS A 124 -4.55 -19.10 9.93
N VAL A 125 -3.65 -18.13 10.17
CA VAL A 125 -3.94 -16.70 10.02
C VAL A 125 -2.67 -15.90 9.77
N GLY A 126 -2.80 -14.77 9.07
CA GLY A 126 -1.74 -13.78 8.90
C GLY A 126 -2.29 -12.39 8.59
N ILE A 127 -1.39 -11.42 8.47
CA ILE A 127 -1.72 -10.02 8.11
C ILE A 127 -1.22 -9.74 6.69
N VAL A 128 -2.08 -9.15 5.88
CA VAL A 128 -1.76 -8.72 4.51
C VAL A 128 -0.72 -7.59 4.56
N GLU A 129 0.45 -7.88 4.00
CA GLU A 129 1.56 -6.91 3.90
C GLU A 129 1.45 -6.08 2.62
N ARG A 130 1.01 -6.69 1.53
CA ARG A 130 0.96 -6.06 0.21
C ARG A 130 -0.02 -6.76 -0.71
N VAL A 131 -0.68 -5.97 -1.53
CA VAL A 131 -1.49 -6.46 -2.66
C VAL A 131 -0.83 -6.02 -3.97
N ALA A 132 -0.66 -6.94 -4.91
CA ALA A 132 -0.03 -6.68 -6.20
C ALA A 132 -0.78 -7.42 -7.31
N GLY A 133 -1.69 -6.73 -7.99
CA GLY A 133 -2.57 -7.32 -8.99
C GLY A 133 -3.41 -8.46 -8.39
N THR A 134 -3.22 -9.68 -8.87
CA THR A 134 -3.95 -10.88 -8.43
C THR A 134 -3.28 -11.65 -7.30
N THR A 135 -2.24 -11.09 -6.66
CA THR A 135 -1.51 -11.75 -5.57
C THR A 135 -1.42 -10.90 -4.33
N ILE A 136 -1.42 -11.53 -3.17
CA ILE A 136 -1.15 -10.91 -1.88
C ILE A 136 0.09 -11.52 -1.23
N THR A 137 0.86 -10.66 -0.57
CA THR A 137 1.92 -11.08 0.35
C THR A 137 1.40 -10.92 1.77
N VAL A 138 1.54 -11.96 2.57
CA VAL A 138 1.03 -12.04 3.94
C VAL A 138 2.20 -12.35 4.86
N ILE A 139 2.25 -11.70 6.03
CA ILE A 139 3.16 -12.08 7.11
C ILE A 139 2.38 -12.90 8.12
N GLU A 140 2.89 -14.09 8.43
CA GLU A 140 2.26 -15.08 9.29
C GLU A 140 3.18 -15.42 10.47
N GLY A 141 2.62 -15.53 11.66
CA GLY A 141 3.28 -16.20 12.78
C GLY A 141 3.10 -17.71 12.68
N ASN A 142 4.02 -18.45 13.26
CA ASN A 142 3.99 -19.93 13.28
C ASN A 142 3.90 -20.60 11.88
N LYS A 143 4.45 -19.94 10.88
CA LYS A 143 4.62 -20.53 9.55
C LYS A 143 5.89 -21.37 9.52
N GLY A 144 5.76 -22.68 9.77
CA GLY A 144 6.92 -23.53 10.00
C GLY A 144 7.74 -23.05 11.18
N GLU A 145 7.07 -22.84 12.32
CA GLU A 145 7.66 -22.39 13.59
C GLU A 145 8.38 -21.03 13.52
N THR A 146 8.02 -20.18 12.55
CA THR A 146 8.69 -18.90 12.29
C THR A 146 7.69 -17.82 11.91
N VAL A 147 8.02 -16.54 12.16
CA VAL A 147 7.35 -15.40 11.51
C VAL A 147 7.91 -15.27 10.10
N ALA A 148 7.09 -15.52 9.09
CA ALA A 148 7.55 -15.57 7.71
C ALA A 148 6.49 -15.07 6.72
N ARG A 149 6.94 -14.69 5.52
CA ARG A 149 6.08 -14.31 4.41
C ARG A 149 5.50 -15.50 3.67
N ARG A 150 4.30 -15.30 3.16
CA ARG A 150 3.64 -16.16 2.16
C ARG A 150 3.11 -15.30 1.03
N THR A 151 3.22 -15.79 -0.21
CA THR A 151 2.52 -15.19 -1.36
C THR A 151 1.45 -16.17 -1.81
N VAL A 152 0.22 -15.69 -1.97
CA VAL A 152 -0.93 -16.46 -2.46
C VAL A 152 -1.73 -15.61 -3.44
N ALA A 153 -2.55 -16.26 -4.27
CA ALA A 153 -3.50 -15.54 -5.11
C ALA A 153 -4.58 -14.85 -4.26
N VAL A 154 -5.03 -13.68 -4.70
CA VAL A 154 -6.24 -13.04 -4.14
C VAL A 154 -7.38 -14.04 -4.26
N ASN A 155 -8.10 -14.28 -3.16
CA ASN A 155 -9.17 -15.26 -3.08
C ASN A 155 -8.77 -16.67 -3.59
N GLY A 156 -7.49 -17.00 -3.43
CA GLY A 156 -6.94 -18.28 -3.85
C GLY A 156 -7.39 -19.43 -2.95
N ARG A 157 -7.05 -20.62 -3.43
CA ARG A 157 -7.26 -21.87 -2.69
C ARG A 157 -6.77 -21.75 -1.25
N TYR A 158 -7.51 -22.27 -0.32
CA TYR A 158 -7.29 -22.27 1.13
C TYR A 158 -7.66 -20.98 1.88
N ILE A 159 -7.94 -19.87 1.21
CA ILE A 159 -8.43 -18.68 1.90
C ILE A 159 -9.83 -18.97 2.41
N ARG A 160 -10.01 -18.80 3.73
CA ARG A 160 -11.27 -18.99 4.43
C ARG A 160 -12.10 -17.71 4.44
N GLY A 161 -11.44 -16.58 4.34
CA GLY A 161 -12.01 -15.23 4.37
C GLY A 161 -11.08 -14.25 5.09
N TYR A 162 -11.59 -13.05 5.32
CA TYR A 162 -10.82 -11.93 5.85
C TYR A 162 -11.54 -11.30 7.05
N CYS A 163 -10.75 -11.00 8.10
CA CYS A 163 -11.19 -10.11 9.15
C CYS A 163 -10.72 -8.68 8.81
N LEU A 164 -11.62 -7.71 8.91
CA LEU A 164 -11.41 -6.33 8.48
C LEU A 164 -11.35 -5.40 9.71
N PRO A 165 -10.16 -5.12 10.28
CA PRO A 165 -10.04 -4.19 11.39
C PRO A 165 -10.57 -2.81 11.01
N ASP A 166 -11.26 -2.14 11.91
CA ASP A 166 -11.89 -0.85 11.64
C ASP A 166 -10.90 0.32 11.79
N TYR A 167 -9.90 0.34 10.91
CA TYR A 167 -8.87 1.39 10.94
C TYR A 167 -9.47 2.79 10.79
N ALA A 168 -10.54 2.94 10.01
CA ALA A 168 -11.21 4.22 9.83
C ALA A 168 -11.76 4.79 11.15
N SER A 169 -12.22 3.94 12.07
CA SER A 169 -12.73 4.39 13.39
C SER A 169 -11.63 4.93 14.30
N MET A 170 -10.38 4.54 14.07
CA MET A 170 -9.21 5.00 14.84
C MET A 170 -8.41 6.08 14.11
N ALA A 171 -8.67 6.27 12.81
CA ALA A 171 -8.09 7.37 12.08
C ALA A 171 -8.58 8.66 12.76
N THR A 172 -7.65 9.43 13.31
CA THR A 172 -7.95 10.83 13.53
C THR A 172 -8.15 11.40 12.13
N ILE A 173 -9.34 11.87 11.84
CA ILE A 173 -9.54 12.89 10.84
C ILE A 173 -8.77 14.09 11.44
N GLU A 174 -7.43 14.14 11.24
CA GLU A 174 -6.92 15.40 10.85
C GLU A 174 -7.81 15.67 9.63
N GLU A 175 -8.72 16.64 9.71
CA GLU A 175 -9.03 17.39 8.53
C GLU A 175 -7.63 17.68 7.96
N ASP A 176 -7.10 16.82 7.08
CA ASP A 176 -6.34 17.29 5.99
C ASP A 176 -7.27 18.35 5.42
N ASN A 177 -7.09 19.57 5.90
CA ASN A 177 -7.13 20.71 5.05
C ASN A 177 -6.07 20.35 3.99
N GLU A 178 -6.38 19.42 3.08
CA GLU A 178 -6.14 19.65 1.69
C GLU A 178 -6.90 20.97 1.48
N GLU A 179 -6.26 22.07 1.90
CA GLU A 179 -6.55 23.37 1.31
C GLU A 179 -6.41 23.06 -0.16
N MET A 180 -7.55 22.77 -0.77
CA MET A 180 -7.62 22.67 -2.23
C MET A 180 -6.96 23.96 -2.68
N LEU A 181 -5.76 23.80 -3.26
CA LEU A 181 -4.96 24.93 -3.69
C LEU A 181 -5.89 25.92 -4.34
N THR A 182 -5.99 27.11 -3.78
CA THR A 182 -6.77 28.17 -4.44
C THR A 182 -6.20 28.32 -5.84
N TYR A 183 -6.99 28.79 -6.78
CA TYR A 183 -6.53 29.04 -8.14
C TYR A 183 -5.27 29.93 -8.17
N GLU A 184 -5.15 30.88 -7.25
CA GLU A 184 -3.97 31.75 -7.14
C GLU A 184 -2.74 31.00 -6.62
N GLN A 185 -2.88 30.14 -5.62
CA GLN A 185 -1.79 29.28 -5.14
C GLN A 185 -1.35 28.28 -6.23
N TRP A 186 -2.30 27.67 -6.95
CA TRP A 186 -1.98 26.81 -8.09
C TRP A 186 -1.17 27.56 -9.16
N LYS A 187 -1.58 28.79 -9.54
CA LYS A 187 -0.81 29.62 -10.46
C LYS A 187 0.60 29.91 -9.94
N GLU A 188 0.73 30.22 -8.65
CA GLU A 188 2.03 30.49 -8.04
C GLU A 188 2.95 29.27 -8.15
N TYR A 189 2.46 28.07 -7.81
CA TYR A 189 3.21 26.83 -7.95
C TYR A 189 3.57 26.53 -9.40
N MET A 190 2.65 26.71 -10.34
CA MET A 190 2.92 26.52 -11.77
C MET A 190 3.96 27.52 -12.28
N ASN A 191 3.93 28.75 -11.84
CA ASN A 191 4.93 29.76 -12.21
C ASN A 191 6.30 29.42 -11.61
N LYS A 192 6.34 28.92 -10.37
CA LYS A 192 7.56 28.46 -9.73
C LYS A 192 8.16 27.27 -10.48
N TYR A 193 7.35 26.27 -10.80
CA TYR A 193 7.77 25.11 -11.58
C TYR A 193 8.31 25.51 -12.96
N ARG A 194 7.59 26.36 -13.70
CA ARG A 194 8.05 26.86 -15.00
C ARG A 194 9.35 27.68 -14.90
N LYS A 195 9.62 28.31 -13.75
CA LYS A 195 10.88 28.98 -13.53
C LYS A 195 12.02 27.98 -13.32
N GLU A 196 11.77 26.86 -12.70
CA GLU A 196 12.74 25.76 -12.51
C GLU A 196 13.13 25.15 -13.87
N LEU A 197 12.21 25.05 -14.84
CA LEU A 197 12.48 24.54 -16.20
C LEU A 197 13.36 25.45 -17.08
N ARG A 198 13.80 26.63 -16.59
CA ARG A 198 14.64 27.56 -17.34
C ARG A 198 16.11 27.17 -17.40
N ASP A 199 16.49 26.03 -16.86
CA ASP A 199 17.85 25.50 -16.91
C ASP A 199 18.20 24.84 -18.26
N ASN A 200 17.23 24.69 -19.17
CA ASN A 200 17.35 24.00 -20.45
C ASN A 200 17.68 22.52 -20.34
N ASP A 201 17.47 21.90 -19.19
CA ASP A 201 17.64 20.47 -19.02
C ASP A 201 16.81 19.69 -20.05
N SER A 202 17.35 18.58 -20.49
CA SER A 202 16.74 17.77 -21.52
C SER A 202 17.39 16.39 -21.63
N GLY A 203 16.63 15.38 -21.97
CA GLY A 203 17.18 14.03 -22.14
C GLY A 203 18.04 13.90 -23.41
N ASP A 204 19.13 13.14 -23.32
CA ASP A 204 20.07 12.88 -24.45
C ASP A 204 19.36 12.27 -25.66
N TRP A 205 18.30 11.49 -25.42
CA TRP A 205 17.54 10.82 -26.48
C TRP A 205 16.93 11.78 -27.52
N SER A 206 16.70 13.03 -27.13
CA SER A 206 16.06 14.04 -27.97
C SER A 206 17.04 15.02 -28.62
N GLN A 207 18.35 14.90 -28.37
CA GLN A 207 19.37 15.87 -28.81
C GLN A 207 19.29 16.17 -30.31
N LYS A 208 19.33 15.15 -31.16
CA LYS A 208 19.26 15.33 -32.62
C LYS A 208 17.98 16.02 -33.08
N ALA A 209 16.85 15.71 -32.44
CA ALA A 209 15.57 16.32 -32.79
C ALA A 209 15.54 17.80 -32.36
N ARG A 210 16.12 18.15 -31.22
CA ARG A 210 16.22 19.53 -30.75
C ARG A 210 17.14 20.37 -31.66
N GLU A 211 18.33 19.86 -31.98
CA GLU A 211 19.27 20.52 -32.89
C GLU A 211 18.65 20.77 -34.27
N TRP A 212 17.97 19.76 -34.81
CA TRP A 212 17.24 19.91 -36.07
C TRP A 212 16.12 20.96 -35.96
N ALA A 213 15.28 20.91 -34.94
CA ALA A 213 14.15 21.82 -34.75
C ALA A 213 14.62 23.28 -34.58
N MET A 214 15.75 23.50 -33.90
CA MET A 214 16.39 24.82 -33.80
C MET A 214 16.92 25.28 -35.15
N SER A 215 17.63 24.42 -35.91
CA SER A 215 18.18 24.74 -37.20
C SER A 215 17.10 25.10 -38.25
N MET A 216 15.92 24.53 -38.09
CA MET A 216 14.72 24.84 -38.90
C MET A 216 13.93 26.07 -38.39
N GLY A 217 14.37 26.73 -37.32
CA GLY A 217 13.65 27.87 -36.76
C GLY A 217 12.29 27.54 -36.15
N LEU A 218 12.00 26.25 -35.92
CA LEU A 218 10.73 25.81 -35.31
C LEU A 218 10.65 26.21 -33.84
N PHE A 219 11.77 26.11 -33.13
CA PHE A 219 11.89 26.54 -31.74
C PHE A 219 12.92 27.66 -31.60
N ALA A 220 12.56 28.72 -30.92
CA ALA A 220 13.42 29.90 -30.67
C ALA A 220 13.54 30.26 -29.19
N GLY A 221 12.91 29.50 -28.30
CA GLY A 221 12.80 29.82 -26.87
C GLY A 221 11.83 30.95 -26.57
N ASN A 222 11.67 31.24 -25.28
CA ASN A 222 10.75 32.27 -24.76
C ASN A 222 11.47 33.38 -24.00
N GLY A 223 12.67 33.74 -24.41
CA GLY A 223 13.49 34.78 -23.81
C GLY A 223 14.96 34.35 -23.71
N ILE A 224 15.73 35.10 -22.94
CA ILE A 224 17.17 34.87 -22.73
C ILE A 224 17.39 34.51 -21.25
N GLN A 225 18.21 33.52 -21.00
CA GLN A 225 18.68 33.17 -19.66
C GLN A 225 19.75 34.18 -19.16
N ASP A 226 20.06 34.12 -17.87
CA ASP A 226 21.10 34.97 -17.25
C ASP A 226 22.49 34.72 -17.84
N ASN A 227 22.73 33.55 -18.42
CA ASN A 227 23.96 33.18 -19.12
C ASN A 227 24.03 33.69 -20.58
N GLY A 228 22.98 34.37 -21.07
CA GLY A 228 22.88 34.89 -22.42
C GLY A 228 22.36 33.91 -23.49
N GLU A 229 22.05 32.69 -23.12
CA GLU A 229 21.50 31.69 -24.04
C GLU A 229 19.98 31.77 -24.15
N PRO A 230 19.36 31.33 -25.27
CA PRO A 230 17.92 31.22 -25.37
C PRO A 230 17.32 30.30 -24.30
N ASN A 231 16.25 30.75 -23.65
CA ASN A 231 15.50 29.93 -22.70
C ASN A 231 14.56 29.00 -23.47
N MET A 232 15.00 27.76 -23.70
CA MET A 232 14.30 26.78 -24.54
C MET A 232 13.17 26.04 -23.83
N MET A 233 13.28 25.86 -22.49
CA MET A 233 12.28 25.16 -21.66
C MET A 233 11.84 23.81 -22.27
N TRP A 234 12.80 22.93 -22.58
CA TRP A 234 12.54 21.66 -23.28
C TRP A 234 11.58 20.72 -22.56
N GLU A 235 11.47 20.84 -21.26
CA GLU A 235 10.58 20.01 -20.43
C GLU A 235 9.23 20.69 -20.13
N ASP A 236 8.97 21.91 -20.64
CA ASP A 236 7.69 22.59 -20.44
C ASP A 236 6.57 21.99 -21.31
N PHE A 237 5.34 22.19 -20.87
CA PHE A 237 4.15 21.77 -21.59
C PHE A 237 3.93 22.60 -22.86
N LEU A 238 3.63 21.93 -23.94
CA LEU A 238 3.27 22.58 -25.20
C LEU A 238 1.77 22.91 -25.22
N THR A 239 1.43 24.19 -25.38
CA THR A 239 0.02 24.57 -25.56
C THR A 239 -0.49 24.21 -26.96
N ARG A 240 -1.83 24.10 -27.13
CA ARG A 240 -2.43 23.88 -28.45
C ARG A 240 -2.08 24.97 -29.45
N GLU A 241 -1.99 26.24 -29.00
CA GLU A 241 -1.60 27.38 -29.81
C GLU A 241 -0.14 27.27 -30.28
N GLN A 242 0.76 26.92 -29.37
CA GLN A 242 2.19 26.69 -29.69
C GLN A 242 2.34 25.51 -30.67
N ALA A 243 1.59 24.42 -30.48
CA ALA A 243 1.61 23.28 -31.38
C ALA A 243 1.11 23.68 -32.78
N ALA A 244 0.00 24.43 -32.87
CA ALA A 244 -0.51 24.93 -34.15
C ALA A 244 0.50 25.82 -34.88
N GLN A 245 1.17 26.72 -34.15
CA GLN A 245 2.21 27.59 -34.70
C GLN A 245 3.43 26.79 -35.20
N LEU A 246 3.83 25.75 -34.49
CA LEU A 246 4.91 24.84 -34.89
C LEU A 246 4.57 24.13 -36.21
N PHE A 247 3.40 23.52 -36.29
CA PHE A 247 2.96 22.83 -37.52
C PHE A 247 2.80 23.78 -38.70
N TYR A 248 2.32 24.99 -38.46
CA TYR A 248 2.19 26.01 -39.51
C TYR A 248 3.56 26.44 -40.06
N ARG A 249 4.55 26.70 -39.20
CA ARG A 249 5.92 27.01 -39.64
C ARG A 249 6.51 25.86 -40.44
N PHE A 250 6.39 24.62 -39.95
CA PHE A 250 6.87 23.45 -40.67
C PHE A 250 6.21 23.31 -42.06
N ALA A 251 4.89 23.54 -42.15
CA ALA A 251 4.15 23.47 -43.39
C ALA A 251 4.62 24.54 -44.40
N LEU A 252 4.87 25.78 -43.95
CA LEU A 252 5.40 26.86 -44.78
C LEU A 252 6.77 26.51 -45.36
N ASP A 253 7.70 25.99 -44.55
CA ASP A 253 9.06 25.63 -44.96
C ASP A 253 9.06 24.48 -45.99
N HIS A 254 8.00 23.66 -46.01
CA HIS A 254 7.86 22.54 -46.94
C HIS A 254 6.86 22.80 -48.08
N GLY A 255 6.39 24.01 -48.22
CA GLY A 255 5.46 24.39 -49.29
C GLY A 255 4.11 23.69 -49.22
N MET A 256 3.67 23.32 -47.99
CA MET A 256 2.38 22.65 -47.72
C MET A 256 1.29 23.61 -47.22
N ALA A 257 1.64 24.87 -46.96
CA ALA A 257 0.71 25.93 -46.52
C ALA A 257 0.93 27.22 -47.30
#